data_0d893846d0c963936e7db15cdd67d610
#
_entry.id   0d893846d0c963936e7db15cdd67d610
#
_cell.length_a   1.000
_cell.length_b   1.000
_cell.length_c   1.000
_cell.angle_alpha   90.00
_cell.angle_beta   90.00
_cell.angle_gamma   90.00
#
_symmetry.space_group_name_H-M   'P 1'
#
loop_
_entity.id
_entity.type
_entity.pdbx_description
1 polymer ?
#
loop_
_entity_poly.entity_id
_entity_poly.type
_entity_poly.pdbx_seq_one_letter_code
_entity_poly.pdbx_strand_id
1 'polypeptide(L)'
;MKKFTTLLWIISGILFLSVSCNKTPTYADRLKEESKAIKRFMKENKFIELKDFPKDTIFKENEFYRDPATGVYFNIIDRGAHEDKAHIGEEIYVRFKGLKFFMKDDSTTYNNLNPNTSPYPQTIIYRGPVNMMNSALYSDIIAGWVVPIPYIGHSGQAKLIVPFNMGGASEKQHFQPTYYEKVQYRFETQ
;
A
#
# COMPACT_ATOMS: atom_id res chain seq x y z
N MET A 1 -34.71 -49.07 27.08
CA MET A 1 -33.45 -48.46 27.48
C MET A 1 -32.36 -48.60 26.40
N LYS A 2 -32.12 -49.76 25.73
CA LYS A 2 -31.08 -49.93 24.72
C LYS A 2 -31.21 -49.02 23.47
N LYS A 3 -32.42 -48.69 23.03
CA LYS A 3 -32.66 -47.80 21.88
C LYS A 3 -32.37 -46.32 22.17
N PHE A 4 -32.50 -45.90 23.41
CA PHE A 4 -32.20 -44.52 23.83
C PHE A 4 -30.72 -44.25 23.93
N THR A 5 -29.93 -45.24 24.35
CA THR A 5 -28.47 -45.15 24.42
C THR A 5 -27.83 -45.13 23.03
N THR A 6 -28.35 -45.91 22.06
CA THR A 6 -27.87 -45.88 20.68
C THR A 6 -28.15 -44.53 19.98
N LEU A 7 -29.31 -43.92 20.24
CA LEU A 7 -29.64 -42.59 19.69
C LEU A 7 -28.72 -41.51 20.26
N LEU A 8 -28.38 -41.58 21.55
CA LEU A 8 -27.46 -40.65 22.20
C LEU A 8 -26.03 -40.70 21.61
N TRP A 9 -25.56 -41.93 21.28
CA TRP A 9 -24.25 -42.12 20.66
C TRP A 9 -24.19 -41.59 19.21
N ILE A 10 -25.29 -41.70 18.46
CA ILE A 10 -25.37 -41.16 17.08
C ILE A 10 -25.36 -39.63 17.09
N ILE A 11 -26.10 -39.01 18.03
CA ILE A 11 -26.11 -37.55 18.18
C ILE A 11 -24.75 -37.01 18.64
N SER A 12 -24.06 -37.70 19.55
CA SER A 12 -22.68 -37.34 19.98
C SER A 12 -21.65 -37.47 18.84
N GLY A 13 -21.79 -38.47 17.95
CA GLY A 13 -20.92 -38.66 16.79
C GLY A 13 -21.07 -37.56 15.74
N ILE A 14 -22.26 -37.03 15.54
CA ILE A 14 -22.54 -35.95 14.58
C ILE A 14 -22.00 -34.59 15.07
N LEU A 15 -21.96 -34.37 16.39
CA LEU A 15 -21.42 -33.12 16.96
C LEU A 15 -19.86 -32.98 16.76
N PHE A 16 -19.14 -34.07 16.61
CA PHE A 16 -17.69 -34.06 16.42
C PHE A 16 -17.24 -33.78 14.96
N LEU A 17 -18.16 -33.84 13.98
CA LEU A 17 -17.82 -33.61 12.56
C LEU A 17 -17.83 -32.11 12.18
N SER A 18 -18.21 -31.22 13.07
CA SER A 18 -18.20 -29.78 12.85
C SER A 18 -16.89 -29.10 13.27
N VAL A 19 -15.78 -29.85 13.35
CA VAL A 19 -14.45 -29.21 13.44
C VAL A 19 -14.17 -28.57 12.08
N SER A 20 -14.67 -27.36 11.92
CA SER A 20 -14.34 -26.47 10.82
C SER A 20 -12.81 -26.38 10.74
N CYS A 21 -12.25 -26.94 9.69
CA CYS A 21 -10.86 -26.76 9.35
C CYS A 21 -10.66 -25.26 9.05
N ASN A 22 -10.25 -24.49 10.02
CA ASN A 22 -9.76 -23.13 9.83
C ASN A 22 -8.48 -23.22 9.00
N LYS A 23 -8.64 -23.27 7.66
CA LYS A 23 -7.48 -23.24 6.75
C LYS A 23 -6.82 -21.87 6.93
N THR A 24 -5.58 -21.88 7.39
CA THR A 24 -4.76 -20.66 7.38
C THR A 24 -4.75 -20.11 5.95
N PRO A 25 -5.12 -18.82 5.76
CA PRO A 25 -5.15 -18.24 4.42
C PRO A 25 -3.79 -18.36 3.73
N THR A 26 -3.80 -18.80 2.49
CA THR A 26 -2.60 -18.87 1.65
C THR A 26 -2.15 -17.47 1.24
N TYR A 27 -0.93 -17.33 0.73
CA TYR A 27 -0.46 -16.06 0.17
C TYR A 27 -1.37 -15.57 -0.99
N ALA A 28 -1.85 -16.49 -1.83
CA ALA A 28 -2.80 -16.16 -2.90
C ALA A 28 -4.15 -15.66 -2.36
N ASP A 29 -4.61 -16.20 -1.23
CA ASP A 29 -5.83 -15.71 -0.57
C ASP A 29 -5.60 -14.28 -0.05
N ARG A 30 -4.43 -14.00 0.55
CA ARG A 30 -4.06 -12.65 1.02
C ARG A 30 -4.03 -11.63 -0.10
N LEU A 31 -3.46 -11.95 -1.27
CA LEU A 31 -3.49 -11.08 -2.45
C LEU A 31 -4.92 -10.82 -2.94
N LYS A 32 -5.78 -11.84 -2.93
CA LYS A 32 -7.20 -11.68 -3.28
C LYS A 32 -7.94 -10.76 -2.30
N GLU A 33 -7.71 -10.95 -1.03
CA GLU A 33 -8.31 -10.14 0.04
C GLU A 33 -7.87 -8.68 -0.08
N GLU A 34 -6.57 -8.44 -0.26
CA GLU A 34 -6.02 -7.11 -0.51
C GLU A 34 -6.63 -6.44 -1.74
N SER A 35 -6.67 -7.15 -2.87
CA SER A 35 -7.28 -6.62 -4.11
C SER A 35 -8.73 -6.21 -3.91
N LYS A 36 -9.51 -7.00 -3.15
CA LYS A 36 -10.90 -6.64 -2.81
C LYS A 36 -10.96 -5.42 -1.89
N ALA A 37 -10.06 -5.33 -0.89
CA ALA A 37 -10.00 -4.22 0.04
C ALA A 37 -9.66 -2.90 -0.69
N ILE A 38 -8.64 -2.92 -1.58
CA ILE A 38 -8.27 -1.76 -2.39
C ILE A 38 -9.44 -1.32 -3.29
N LYS A 39 -10.08 -2.24 -4.00
CA LYS A 39 -11.23 -1.92 -4.87
C LYS A 39 -12.41 -1.33 -4.09
N ARG A 40 -12.69 -1.88 -2.90
CA ARG A 40 -13.72 -1.35 -2.00
C ARG A 40 -13.38 0.06 -1.56
N PHE A 41 -12.14 0.29 -1.08
CA PHE A 41 -11.64 1.59 -0.65
C PHE A 41 -11.72 2.63 -1.77
N MET A 42 -11.28 2.30 -2.98
CA MET A 42 -11.40 3.17 -4.15
C MET A 42 -12.85 3.54 -4.46
N LYS A 43 -13.77 2.56 -4.40
CA LYS A 43 -15.20 2.80 -4.64
C LYS A 43 -15.83 3.71 -3.59
N GLU A 44 -15.55 3.47 -2.31
CA GLU A 44 -16.06 4.25 -1.18
C GLU A 44 -15.59 5.71 -1.23
N ASN A 45 -14.34 5.94 -1.68
CA ASN A 45 -13.76 7.27 -1.83
C ASN A 45 -14.00 7.89 -3.23
N LYS A 46 -14.77 7.23 -4.11
CA LYS A 46 -15.04 7.69 -5.48
C LYS A 46 -13.76 7.89 -6.30
N PHE A 47 -12.73 7.11 -6.03
CA PHE A 47 -11.50 7.13 -6.81
C PHE A 47 -11.67 6.38 -8.12
N ILE A 48 -11.04 6.89 -9.17
CA ILE A 48 -11.12 6.39 -10.55
C ILE A 48 -9.76 5.81 -10.92
N GLU A 49 -9.73 4.53 -11.31
CA GLU A 49 -8.54 3.92 -11.89
C GLU A 49 -8.46 4.30 -13.38
N LEU A 50 -7.38 4.98 -13.76
CA LEU A 50 -7.08 5.31 -15.15
C LEU A 50 -6.52 4.08 -15.86
N LYS A 51 -6.97 3.87 -17.11
CA LYS A 51 -6.48 2.79 -17.95
C LYS A 51 -5.03 3.04 -18.42
N ASP A 52 -4.76 4.29 -18.79
CA ASP A 52 -3.46 4.71 -19.31
C ASP A 52 -2.90 5.84 -18.44
N PHE A 53 -1.57 5.94 -18.38
CA PHE A 53 -0.91 7.06 -17.71
C PHE A 53 -1.18 8.36 -18.48
N PRO A 54 -1.57 9.46 -17.80
CA PRO A 54 -1.83 10.74 -18.46
C PRO A 54 -0.59 11.26 -19.19
N LYS A 55 -0.73 11.57 -20.48
CA LYS A 55 0.39 12.02 -21.33
C LYS A 55 1.03 13.32 -20.86
N ASP A 56 0.24 14.22 -20.27
CA ASP A 56 0.65 15.49 -19.69
C ASP A 56 1.04 15.38 -18.23
N THR A 57 0.97 14.18 -17.64
CA THR A 57 1.18 13.93 -16.20
C THR A 57 0.21 14.67 -15.27
N ILE A 58 -0.92 15.17 -15.79
CA ILE A 58 -1.95 15.87 -15.03
C ILE A 58 -3.03 14.88 -14.60
N PHE A 59 -3.30 14.83 -13.31
CA PHE A 59 -4.34 14.01 -12.71
C PHE A 59 -5.44 14.91 -12.13
N LYS A 60 -6.70 14.48 -12.27
CA LYS A 60 -7.75 15.03 -11.41
C LYS A 60 -7.60 14.50 -10.00
N GLU A 61 -8.18 15.19 -9.04
CA GLU A 61 -7.99 14.89 -7.62
C GLU A 61 -8.31 13.44 -7.22
N ASN A 62 -9.28 12.84 -7.89
CA ASN A 62 -9.78 11.47 -7.62
C ASN A 62 -9.28 10.41 -8.62
N GLU A 63 -8.42 10.75 -9.57
CA GLU A 63 -7.86 9.83 -10.54
C GLU A 63 -6.59 9.16 -9.99
N PHE A 64 -6.45 7.87 -10.27
CA PHE A 64 -5.26 7.10 -9.92
C PHE A 64 -4.84 6.26 -11.12
N TYR A 65 -3.55 6.25 -11.40
CA TYR A 65 -2.97 5.31 -12.35
C TYR A 65 -2.34 4.16 -11.57
N ARG A 66 -2.62 2.94 -12.02
CA ARG A 66 -1.99 1.73 -11.45
C ARG A 66 -0.73 1.40 -12.22
N ASP A 67 0.43 1.53 -11.57
CA ASP A 67 1.69 1.12 -12.16
C ASP A 67 1.71 -0.41 -12.40
N PRO A 68 1.90 -0.87 -13.64
CA PRO A 68 1.85 -2.29 -13.97
C PRO A 68 3.06 -3.07 -13.42
N ALA A 69 4.19 -2.41 -13.19
CA ALA A 69 5.41 -3.03 -12.71
C ALA A 69 5.39 -3.33 -11.20
N THR A 70 4.60 -2.58 -10.42
CA THR A 70 4.57 -2.66 -8.95
C THR A 70 3.17 -2.93 -8.38
N GLY A 71 2.13 -2.59 -9.14
CA GLY A 71 0.74 -2.62 -8.65
C GLY A 71 0.36 -1.45 -7.76
N VAL A 72 1.27 -0.50 -7.51
CA VAL A 72 1.00 0.72 -6.75
C VAL A 72 0.09 1.63 -7.57
N TYR A 73 -0.96 2.16 -6.91
CA TYR A 73 -1.78 3.21 -7.50
C TYR A 73 -1.25 4.56 -7.07
N PHE A 74 -1.12 5.49 -8.00
CA PHE A 74 -0.66 6.83 -7.66
C PHE A 74 -1.38 7.93 -8.45
N ASN A 75 -1.40 9.10 -7.84
CA ASN A 75 -1.86 10.36 -8.40
C ASN A 75 -0.78 11.40 -8.10
N ILE A 76 -0.35 12.14 -9.10
CA ILE A 76 0.59 13.24 -8.92
C ILE A 76 -0.20 14.49 -8.59
N ILE A 77 -0.09 14.97 -7.34
CA ILE A 77 -0.76 16.20 -6.87
C ILE A 77 -0.01 17.43 -7.40
N ASP A 78 1.33 17.36 -7.34
CA ASP A 78 2.22 18.43 -7.77
C ASP A 78 3.52 17.81 -8.30
N ARG A 79 3.97 18.26 -9.44
CA ARG A 79 5.22 17.78 -10.04
C ARG A 79 6.47 18.38 -9.40
N GLY A 80 6.30 19.46 -8.62
CA GLY A 80 7.43 20.22 -8.09
C GLY A 80 8.29 20.81 -9.20
N ALA A 81 9.57 21.01 -8.93
CA ALA A 81 10.58 21.43 -9.91
C ALA A 81 10.89 20.23 -10.84
N HIS A 82 9.98 19.90 -11.75
CA HIS A 82 9.98 18.65 -12.53
C HIS A 82 11.18 18.48 -13.48
N GLU A 83 11.93 19.54 -13.75
CA GLU A 83 13.21 19.48 -14.47
C GLU A 83 14.35 19.00 -13.58
N ASP A 84 14.22 19.17 -12.27
CA ASP A 84 15.18 18.69 -11.26
C ASP A 84 14.84 17.24 -10.91
N LYS A 85 15.43 16.31 -11.64
CA LYS A 85 15.17 14.86 -11.50
C LYS A 85 16.09 14.22 -10.49
N ALA A 86 15.56 13.25 -9.76
CA ALA A 86 16.34 12.46 -8.82
C ALA A 86 17.48 11.69 -9.53
N HIS A 87 18.66 11.74 -8.95
CA HIS A 87 19.85 11.02 -9.39
C HIS A 87 20.09 9.77 -8.54
N ILE A 88 20.66 8.73 -9.14
CA ILE A 88 21.03 7.51 -8.40
C ILE A 88 22.07 7.87 -7.34
N GLY A 89 21.82 7.44 -6.11
CA GLY A 89 22.64 7.75 -4.94
C GLY A 89 22.17 8.97 -4.14
N GLU A 90 21.23 9.75 -4.68
CA GLU A 90 20.71 10.96 -4.04
C GLU A 90 19.82 10.63 -2.84
N GLU A 91 19.90 11.45 -1.79
CA GLU A 91 18.99 11.40 -0.65
C GLU A 91 17.71 12.16 -0.97
N ILE A 92 16.58 11.49 -0.76
CA ILE A 92 15.25 12.07 -0.91
C ILE A 92 14.55 12.02 0.43
N TYR A 93 14.18 13.18 0.96
CA TYR A 93 13.47 13.31 2.22
C TYR A 93 11.96 13.24 1.97
N VAL A 94 11.30 12.33 2.69
CA VAL A 94 9.87 12.04 2.52
C VAL A 94 9.09 12.40 3.76
N ARG A 95 8.03 13.18 3.56
CA ARG A 95 7.00 13.43 4.56
C ARG A 95 5.66 12.98 4.03
N PHE A 96 4.80 12.43 4.91
CA PHE A 96 3.56 11.83 4.47
C PHE A 96 2.44 11.94 5.51
N LYS A 97 1.20 11.79 5.02
CA LYS A 97 0.02 11.42 5.78
C LYS A 97 -0.54 10.14 5.17
N GLY A 98 -0.57 9.08 5.95
CA GLY A 98 -0.98 7.75 5.52
C GLY A 98 -2.07 7.15 6.40
N LEU A 99 -2.91 6.31 5.79
CA LEU A 99 -3.94 5.53 6.43
C LEU A 99 -3.72 4.05 6.08
N LYS A 100 -3.40 3.23 7.07
CA LYS A 100 -3.47 1.77 6.93
C LYS A 100 -4.93 1.37 6.99
N PHE A 101 -5.41 0.71 5.96
CA PHE A 101 -6.74 0.15 5.96
C PHE A 101 -6.66 -1.36 5.93
N PHE A 102 -7.32 -1.94 6.90
CA PHE A 102 -7.42 -3.38 7.04
C PHE A 102 -8.70 -3.88 6.38
N MET A 103 -8.77 -5.15 6.22
CA MET A 103 -9.98 -5.82 5.74
C MET A 103 -11.11 -5.79 6.78
N LYS A 104 -10.81 -5.34 7.98
CA LYS A 104 -11.73 -5.11 9.11
C LYS A 104 -11.57 -3.68 9.60
N ASP A 105 -12.49 -3.20 10.40
CA ASP A 105 -12.74 -1.79 10.73
C ASP A 105 -11.62 -1.00 11.45
N ASP A 106 -10.43 -1.55 11.63
CA ASP A 106 -9.30 -0.88 12.26
C ASP A 106 -8.42 -0.18 11.22
N SER A 107 -8.54 1.12 11.14
CA SER A 107 -7.63 1.97 10.37
C SER A 107 -6.73 2.78 11.29
N THR A 108 -5.43 2.80 11.00
CA THR A 108 -4.43 3.58 11.74
C THR A 108 -3.85 4.66 10.84
N THR A 109 -3.91 5.91 11.31
CA THR A 109 -3.35 7.05 10.58
C THR A 109 -1.93 7.33 11.06
N TYR A 110 -1.02 7.55 10.10
CA TYR A 110 0.36 7.97 10.32
C TYR A 110 0.56 9.33 9.67
N ASN A 111 1.22 10.25 10.38
CA ASN A 111 1.43 11.59 9.88
C ASN A 111 2.77 12.14 10.39
N ASN A 112 3.68 12.50 9.48
CA ASN A 112 4.91 13.23 9.78
C ASN A 112 5.05 14.52 8.95
N LEU A 113 3.93 15.04 8.41
CA LEU A 113 3.95 16.27 7.60
C LEU A 113 4.39 17.50 8.40
N ASN A 114 4.05 17.54 9.71
CA ASN A 114 4.38 18.68 10.55
C ASN A 114 5.78 18.50 11.19
N PRO A 115 6.78 19.34 10.82
CA PRO A 115 8.12 19.27 11.39
C PRO A 115 8.18 19.51 12.90
N ASN A 116 7.22 20.26 13.46
CA ASN A 116 7.20 20.54 14.91
C ASN A 116 6.84 19.32 15.75
N THR A 117 6.04 18.40 15.20
CA THR A 117 5.65 17.16 15.89
C THR A 117 6.47 15.95 15.46
N SER A 118 7.05 16.02 14.26
CA SER A 118 7.92 14.98 13.68
C SER A 118 9.11 15.65 13.02
N PRO A 119 10.17 15.98 13.79
CA PRO A 119 11.27 16.81 13.26
C PRO A 119 12.02 16.13 12.11
N TYR A 120 12.11 14.80 12.12
CA TYR A 120 12.86 14.06 11.10
C TYR A 120 11.95 13.49 10.02
N PRO A 121 12.24 13.77 8.70
CA PRO A 121 11.59 13.07 7.61
C PRO A 121 12.07 11.60 7.52
N GLN A 122 11.41 10.80 6.71
CA GLN A 122 11.99 9.54 6.25
C GLN A 122 12.97 9.84 5.10
N THR A 123 14.04 9.07 5.00
CA THR A 123 15.05 9.24 3.96
C THR A 123 15.05 8.05 3.02
N ILE A 124 15.04 8.32 1.72
CA ILE A 124 15.23 7.36 0.64
C ILE A 124 16.61 7.62 0.02
N ILE A 125 17.45 6.61 -0.09
CA ILE A 125 18.58 6.63 -1.02
C ILE A 125 18.06 6.14 -2.37
N TYR A 126 17.97 7.03 -3.35
CA TYR A 126 17.40 6.68 -4.65
C TYR A 126 18.33 5.77 -5.44
N ARG A 127 17.86 4.59 -5.80
CA ARG A 127 18.59 3.53 -6.53
C ARG A 127 18.01 3.28 -7.93
N GLY A 128 17.24 4.25 -8.44
CA GLY A 128 16.53 4.15 -9.72
C GLY A 128 15.08 3.68 -9.57
N PRO A 129 14.34 3.60 -10.69
CA PRO A 129 12.95 3.17 -10.69
C PRO A 129 12.75 1.77 -10.09
N VAL A 130 11.69 1.64 -9.31
CA VAL A 130 11.36 0.38 -8.62
C VAL A 130 10.40 -0.48 -9.46
N ASN A 131 10.55 -1.79 -9.36
CA ASN A 131 9.60 -2.80 -9.82
C ASN A 131 9.58 -3.98 -8.83
N MET A 132 8.73 -4.98 -9.07
CA MET A 132 8.60 -6.13 -8.17
C MET A 132 9.90 -6.93 -7.99
N MET A 133 10.77 -6.99 -9.01
CA MET A 133 12.01 -7.77 -8.95
C MET A 133 13.11 -7.06 -8.16
N ASN A 134 13.17 -5.73 -8.21
CA ASN A 134 14.19 -4.93 -7.53
C ASN A 134 13.69 -4.22 -6.26
N SER A 135 12.45 -4.45 -5.83
CA SER A 135 11.89 -3.84 -4.62
C SER A 135 12.69 -4.12 -3.35
N ALA A 136 13.47 -5.20 -3.33
CA ALA A 136 14.39 -5.53 -2.25
C ALA A 136 15.52 -4.49 -2.05
N LEU A 137 15.86 -3.71 -3.08
CA LEU A 137 16.80 -2.58 -2.96
C LEU A 137 16.30 -1.47 -2.03
N TYR A 138 15.00 -1.47 -1.75
CA TYR A 138 14.30 -0.50 -0.90
C TYR A 138 13.68 -1.18 0.34
N SER A 139 14.29 -2.26 0.84
CA SER A 139 13.76 -3.06 1.96
C SER A 139 13.73 -2.32 3.29
N ASP A 140 14.55 -1.31 3.45
CA ASP A 140 14.67 -0.43 4.62
C ASP A 140 13.60 0.66 4.69
N ILE A 141 12.86 0.86 3.59
CA ILE A 141 11.80 1.86 3.46
C ILE A 141 10.52 1.25 2.85
N ILE A 142 9.54 2.08 2.58
CA ILE A 142 8.35 1.71 1.81
C ILE A 142 8.65 1.85 0.32
N ALA A 143 8.90 0.73 -0.35
CA ALA A 143 9.28 0.70 -1.78
C ALA A 143 8.24 1.41 -2.68
N GLY A 144 6.96 1.40 -2.28
CA GLY A 144 5.89 2.09 -3.00
C GLY A 144 6.07 3.61 -3.08
N TRP A 145 6.82 4.23 -2.16
CA TRP A 145 7.12 5.67 -2.23
C TRP A 145 8.05 6.04 -3.39
N VAL A 146 8.79 5.08 -3.93
CA VAL A 146 9.73 5.31 -5.02
C VAL A 146 9.02 5.41 -6.38
N VAL A 147 7.83 4.83 -6.51
CA VAL A 147 7.11 4.70 -7.78
C VAL A 147 6.86 6.04 -8.49
N PRO A 148 6.41 7.13 -7.82
CA PRO A 148 6.19 8.42 -8.49
C PRO A 148 7.45 9.23 -8.77
N ILE A 149 8.62 8.90 -8.16
CA ILE A 149 9.85 9.70 -8.26
C ILE A 149 10.26 9.99 -9.71
N PRO A 150 10.20 9.05 -10.68
CA PRO A 150 10.57 9.35 -12.07
C PRO A 150 9.71 10.43 -12.74
N TYR A 151 8.51 10.68 -12.22
CA TYR A 151 7.52 11.59 -12.82
C TYR A 151 7.48 12.98 -12.16
N ILE A 152 8.14 13.15 -11.02
CA ILE A 152 8.19 14.39 -10.23
C ILE A 152 9.62 14.91 -10.15
N GLY A 153 9.77 16.10 -9.57
CA GLY A 153 11.06 16.71 -9.22
C GLY A 153 11.06 17.16 -7.77
N HIS A 154 12.06 17.96 -7.41
CA HIS A 154 12.19 18.52 -6.06
C HIS A 154 10.88 19.20 -5.62
N SER A 155 10.46 18.93 -4.38
CA SER A 155 9.20 19.40 -3.79
C SER A 155 7.93 18.80 -4.40
N GLY A 156 8.04 17.76 -5.22
CA GLY A 156 6.88 17.04 -5.78
C GLY A 156 6.01 16.38 -4.72
N GLN A 157 4.75 16.14 -5.05
CA GLN A 157 3.75 15.57 -4.14
C GLN A 157 2.89 14.53 -4.88
N ALA A 158 2.55 13.44 -4.19
CA ALA A 158 1.68 12.40 -4.72
C ALA A 158 0.71 11.85 -3.67
N LYS A 159 -0.41 11.27 -4.13
CA LYS A 159 -1.24 10.32 -3.37
C LYS A 159 -0.87 8.90 -3.80
N LEU A 160 -0.88 7.95 -2.88
CA LEU A 160 -0.53 6.56 -3.18
C LEU A 160 -1.51 5.60 -2.53
N ILE A 161 -1.83 4.49 -3.22
CA ILE A 161 -2.34 3.27 -2.59
C ILE A 161 -1.28 2.20 -2.81
N VAL A 162 -0.64 1.79 -1.73
CA VAL A 162 0.53 0.90 -1.75
C VAL A 162 0.08 -0.49 -1.31
N PRO A 163 0.13 -1.51 -2.20
CA PRO A 163 -0.09 -2.89 -1.82
C PRO A 163 0.93 -3.36 -0.79
N PHE A 164 0.58 -4.34 0.05
CA PHE A 164 1.43 -4.78 1.15
C PHE A 164 2.83 -5.21 0.70
N ASN A 165 2.95 -5.83 -0.47
CA ASN A 165 4.23 -6.30 -1.01
C ASN A 165 5.19 -5.16 -1.38
N MET A 166 4.67 -3.95 -1.62
CA MET A 166 5.44 -2.71 -1.84
C MET A 166 5.49 -1.83 -0.59
N GLY A 167 4.89 -2.27 0.50
CA GLY A 167 4.94 -1.65 1.82
C GLY A 167 6.25 -1.91 2.56
N GLY A 168 6.35 -1.39 3.78
CA GLY A 168 7.43 -1.68 4.71
C GLY A 168 7.30 -3.08 5.35
N ALA A 169 8.18 -3.38 6.30
CA ALA A 169 8.21 -4.67 6.97
C ALA A 169 6.89 -5.02 7.68
N SER A 170 6.28 -4.05 8.36
CA SER A 170 5.00 -4.23 9.05
C SER A 170 3.86 -4.55 8.09
N GLU A 171 3.76 -3.81 6.97
CA GLU A 171 2.76 -4.01 5.94
C GLU A 171 2.86 -5.41 5.32
N LYS A 172 4.09 -5.83 4.99
CA LYS A 172 4.39 -7.17 4.44
C LYS A 172 4.03 -8.27 5.44
N GLN A 173 4.39 -8.12 6.71
CA GLN A 173 4.13 -9.11 7.75
C GLN A 173 2.62 -9.30 8.01
N HIS A 174 1.86 -8.21 7.98
CA HIS A 174 0.43 -8.24 8.30
C HIS A 174 -0.47 -8.24 7.07
N PHE A 175 0.09 -8.26 5.85
CA PHE A 175 -0.63 -8.23 4.57
C PHE A 175 -1.56 -7.01 4.46
N GLN A 176 -1.04 -5.82 4.82
CA GLN A 176 -1.83 -4.59 4.93
C GLN A 176 -1.44 -3.58 3.86
N PRO A 177 -2.35 -3.23 2.95
CA PRO A 177 -2.15 -2.09 2.06
C PRO A 177 -2.24 -0.78 2.84
N THR A 178 -1.62 0.27 2.32
CA THR A 178 -1.64 1.61 2.91
C THR A 178 -2.03 2.64 1.87
N TYR A 179 -2.97 3.51 2.24
CA TYR A 179 -3.29 4.71 1.47
C TYR A 179 -2.52 5.90 2.04
N TYR A 180 -1.82 6.61 1.18
CA TYR A 180 -1.18 7.88 1.50
C TYR A 180 -1.96 9.01 0.83
N GLU A 181 -2.64 9.81 1.64
CA GLU A 181 -3.37 11.00 1.20
C GLU A 181 -2.41 12.04 0.63
N LYS A 182 -1.20 12.07 1.16
CA LYS A 182 -0.14 12.95 0.71
C LYS A 182 1.22 12.33 1.02
N VAL A 183 2.09 12.32 0.02
CA VAL A 183 3.53 12.09 0.16
C VAL A 183 4.24 13.26 -0.48
N GLN A 184 5.14 13.91 0.27
CA GLN A 184 5.96 15.03 -0.18
C GLN A 184 7.41 14.57 -0.31
N TYR A 185 8.06 14.97 -1.39
CA TYR A 185 9.42 14.60 -1.72
C TYR A 185 10.31 15.83 -1.76
N ARG A 186 11.40 15.81 -1.03
CA ARG A 186 12.45 16.82 -1.10
C ARG A 186 13.73 16.15 -1.51
N PHE A 187 14.25 16.48 -2.67
CA PHE A 187 15.54 16.01 -3.13
C PHE A 187 16.65 16.81 -2.44
N GLU A 188 17.76 16.15 -2.15
CA GLU A 188 18.94 16.83 -1.66
C GLU A 188 19.43 17.76 -2.78
N THR A 189 19.39 19.07 -2.56
CA THR A 189 19.94 20.06 -3.50
C THR A 189 21.44 20.01 -3.40
N GLN A 190 22.11 19.66 -4.50
CA GLN A 190 23.56 19.79 -4.65
C GLN A 190 24.02 21.24 -4.68
#